data_eb4d270d2609d0a18e5b11f6912e0ca2
#
_entry.id   eb4d270d2609d0a18e5b11f6912e0ca2
#
_cell.length_a   1.000
_cell.length_b   1.000
_cell.length_c   1.000
_cell.angle_alpha   90.00
_cell.angle_beta   90.00
_cell.angle_gamma   90.00
#
_symmetry.space_group_name_H-M   'P 1'
#
loop_
_entity.id
_entity.type
_entity.pdbx_description
1 polymer ?
#
loop_
_entity_poly.entity_id
_entity_poly.type
_entity_poly.pdbx_seq_one_letter_code
_entity_poly.pdbx_strand_id
1 'polypeptide(L)'
;MEGDETLKKNERNNPMFGKDLFYISILGTPSEKDAWMLQFGGHHLALNVTIIGEKGVFTPSLTAAQPALYQANGKMVRPLGQENDKAFALLGALDDAQRKQAILNYKVADLVLGPGKDGKTIQPEGLKGSAMNEKQRAMLLDLVNEWAGIAADGFAAPRMAEIKAAFDDTWFAWSGATTVEAGKNGASYYRIQGPKLVIEYSPQRLGGDLTMHIHTIYRDPTNDYGRAPATK
;
A
#
# COMPACT_ATOMS: atom_id res chain seq x y z
N MET A 1 -14.22 -3.76 -6.41
CA MET A 1 -15.61 -4.19 -6.74
C MET A 1 -15.64 -5.09 -7.98
N GLU A 2 -15.18 -4.66 -9.19
CA GLU A 2 -15.15 -5.53 -10.39
C GLU A 2 -14.27 -6.78 -10.21
N GLY A 3 -13.14 -6.67 -9.51
CA GLY A 3 -12.29 -7.81 -9.16
C GLY A 3 -13.03 -8.87 -8.35
N ASP A 4 -13.77 -8.46 -7.32
CA ASP A 4 -14.56 -9.38 -6.49
C ASP A 4 -15.71 -10.03 -7.27
N GLU A 5 -16.32 -9.30 -8.20
CA GLU A 5 -17.33 -9.89 -9.09
C GLU A 5 -16.72 -10.93 -10.04
N THR A 6 -15.48 -10.68 -10.49
CA THR A 6 -14.72 -11.65 -11.29
C THR A 6 -14.33 -12.86 -10.46
N LEU A 7 -13.85 -12.63 -9.23
CA LEU A 7 -13.51 -13.69 -8.28
C LEU A 7 -14.74 -14.56 -7.98
N LYS A 8 -15.90 -13.95 -7.70
CA LYS A 8 -17.17 -14.64 -7.49
C LYS A 8 -17.48 -15.62 -8.61
N LYS A 9 -17.36 -15.17 -9.86
CA LYS A 9 -17.60 -16.02 -11.04
C LYS A 9 -16.59 -17.16 -11.14
N ASN A 10 -15.32 -16.87 -10.91
CA ASN A 10 -14.24 -17.86 -10.96
C ASN A 10 -14.38 -18.92 -9.85
N GLU A 11 -14.91 -18.54 -8.68
CA GLU A 11 -15.15 -19.40 -7.53
C GLU A 11 -16.58 -20.00 -7.53
N ARG A 12 -17.11 -20.36 -8.71
CA ARG A 12 -18.40 -21.03 -8.87
C ARG A 12 -19.58 -20.24 -8.30
N ASN A 13 -19.60 -18.93 -8.46
CA ASN A 13 -20.58 -18.00 -7.89
C ASN A 13 -20.61 -18.01 -6.36
N ASN A 14 -19.46 -18.13 -5.72
CA ASN A 14 -19.32 -18.09 -4.27
C ASN A 14 -19.96 -16.81 -3.70
N PRO A 15 -20.97 -16.92 -2.82
CA PRO A 15 -21.69 -15.76 -2.29
C PRO A 15 -20.85 -14.89 -1.32
N MET A 16 -19.67 -15.36 -0.90
CA MET A 16 -18.74 -14.59 -0.06
C MET A 16 -18.03 -13.48 -0.83
N PHE A 17 -18.12 -13.46 -2.16
CA PHE A 17 -17.55 -12.43 -3.02
C PHE A 17 -18.62 -11.71 -3.81
N GLY A 18 -18.34 -10.48 -4.20
CA GLY A 18 -19.18 -9.71 -5.08
C GLY A 18 -19.19 -8.21 -4.80
N LYS A 19 -19.59 -7.46 -5.80
CA LYS A 19 -19.65 -5.98 -5.74
C LYS A 19 -20.64 -5.45 -4.70
N ASP A 20 -21.61 -6.25 -4.29
CA ASP A 20 -22.66 -5.88 -3.33
C ASP A 20 -22.20 -6.06 -1.87
N LEU A 21 -20.98 -6.59 -1.63
CA LEU A 21 -20.39 -6.81 -0.31
C LEU A 21 -19.39 -5.72 0.07
N PHE A 22 -19.69 -4.47 -0.33
CA PHE A 22 -18.95 -3.29 0.08
C PHE A 22 -19.83 -2.40 0.96
N TYR A 23 -19.25 -1.88 2.02
CA TYR A 23 -19.95 -1.18 3.08
C TYR A 23 -19.33 0.18 3.35
N ILE A 24 -20.18 1.15 3.69
CA ILE A 24 -19.77 2.43 4.25
C ILE A 24 -20.19 2.44 5.71
N SER A 25 -19.28 2.83 6.60
CA SER A 25 -19.55 3.02 8.01
C SER A 25 -19.13 4.43 8.44
N ILE A 26 -19.95 5.05 9.25
CA ILE A 26 -19.67 6.35 9.88
C ILE A 26 -19.54 6.10 11.38
N LEU A 27 -18.37 6.38 11.94
CA LEU A 27 -18.07 6.26 13.37
C LEU A 27 -18.00 7.66 13.98
N GLY A 28 -18.76 7.89 15.02
CA GLY A 28 -18.96 9.22 15.58
C GLY A 28 -20.07 10.00 14.82
N THR A 29 -20.12 11.29 15.03
CA THR A 29 -21.06 12.20 14.36
C THR A 29 -20.28 13.11 13.41
N PRO A 30 -20.62 13.16 12.10
CA PRO A 30 -20.00 14.11 11.19
C PRO A 30 -20.06 15.53 11.72
N SER A 31 -18.90 16.19 11.80
CA SER A 31 -18.71 17.49 12.43
C SER A 31 -17.62 18.26 11.72
N GLU A 32 -17.75 19.59 11.68
CA GLU A 32 -16.70 20.50 11.21
C GLU A 32 -15.62 20.75 12.28
N LYS A 33 -15.79 20.26 13.50
CA LYS A 33 -14.89 20.52 14.63
C LYS A 33 -14.40 19.26 15.32
N ASP A 34 -15.31 18.32 15.58
CA ASP A 34 -15.04 17.13 16.35
C ASP A 34 -14.53 15.98 15.43
N ALA A 35 -13.80 15.06 16.02
CA ALA A 35 -13.31 13.91 15.29
C ALA A 35 -14.43 12.93 14.92
N TRP A 36 -14.45 12.48 13.68
CA TRP A 36 -15.29 11.39 13.20
C TRP A 36 -14.58 10.62 12.11
N MET A 37 -15.05 9.43 11.78
CA MET A 37 -14.41 8.57 10.80
C MET A 37 -15.40 8.05 9.78
N LEU A 38 -14.99 8.07 8.51
CA LEU A 38 -15.60 7.34 7.42
C LEU A 38 -14.77 6.09 7.14
N GLN A 39 -15.42 4.93 7.11
CA GLN A 39 -14.81 3.69 6.60
C GLN A 39 -15.54 3.26 5.34
N PHE A 40 -14.78 2.84 4.34
CA PHE A 40 -15.29 2.18 3.15
C PHE A 40 -14.51 0.90 2.93
N GLY A 41 -15.19 -0.23 2.86
CA GLY A 41 -14.51 -1.50 2.79
C GLY A 41 -15.35 -2.64 2.20
N GLY A 42 -14.64 -3.69 1.88
CA GLY A 42 -15.13 -4.95 1.35
C GLY A 42 -14.04 -6.01 1.46
N HIS A 43 -14.10 -7.05 0.64
CA HIS A 43 -13.18 -8.19 0.74
C HIS A 43 -11.69 -7.77 0.62
N HIS A 44 -11.35 -6.95 -0.39
CA HIS A 44 -9.98 -6.52 -0.66
C HIS A 44 -9.78 -5.00 -0.57
N LEU A 45 -10.60 -4.33 0.22
CA LEU A 45 -10.52 -2.88 0.42
C LEU A 45 -10.87 -2.54 1.87
N ALA A 46 -10.01 -1.77 2.53
CA ALA A 46 -10.32 -1.15 3.82
C ALA A 46 -9.70 0.24 3.85
N LEU A 47 -10.53 1.25 3.63
CA LEU A 47 -10.17 2.65 3.67
C LEU A 47 -10.72 3.26 4.95
N ASN A 48 -9.84 3.89 5.73
CA ASN A 48 -10.20 4.60 6.95
C ASN A 48 -9.83 6.07 6.79
N VAL A 49 -10.82 6.94 6.87
CA VAL A 49 -10.64 8.38 6.75
C VAL A 49 -11.12 9.02 8.04
N THR A 50 -10.19 9.41 8.90
CA THR A 50 -10.51 10.19 10.11
C THR A 50 -10.43 11.66 9.78
N ILE A 51 -11.48 12.39 10.11
CA ILE A 51 -11.64 13.82 9.87
C ILE A 51 -11.71 14.54 11.21
N ILE A 52 -10.91 15.59 11.39
CA ILE A 52 -10.87 16.43 12.59
C ILE A 52 -10.77 17.89 12.13
N GLY A 53 -11.90 18.58 12.06
CA GLY A 53 -11.96 19.91 11.46
C GLY A 53 -11.51 19.85 9.99
N GLU A 54 -10.54 20.68 9.63
CA GLU A 54 -9.97 20.72 8.27
C GLU A 54 -8.86 19.68 8.04
N LYS A 55 -8.54 18.85 9.03
CA LYS A 55 -7.49 17.83 8.92
C LYS A 55 -8.10 16.48 8.60
N GLY A 56 -7.41 15.73 7.74
CA GLY A 56 -7.77 14.35 7.39
C GLY A 56 -6.59 13.39 7.55
N VAL A 57 -6.87 12.18 8.05
CA VAL A 57 -5.91 11.08 8.16
C VAL A 57 -6.46 9.90 7.38
N PHE A 58 -5.69 9.41 6.42
CA PHE A 58 -6.05 8.30 5.52
C PHE A 58 -5.28 7.01 5.84
N THR A 59 -4.93 6.81 7.09
CA THR A 59 -4.21 5.61 7.56
C THR A 59 -4.84 5.01 8.81
N PRO A 60 -4.79 3.67 8.94
CA PRO A 60 -4.30 2.72 7.96
C PRO A 60 -5.28 2.58 6.79
N SER A 61 -4.76 2.31 5.59
CA SER A 61 -5.57 1.87 4.46
C SER A 61 -4.99 0.58 3.86
N LEU A 62 -5.88 -0.31 3.43
CA LEU A 62 -5.52 -1.58 2.84
C LEU A 62 -6.19 -1.65 1.48
N THR A 63 -5.38 -1.89 0.46
CA THR A 63 -5.85 -2.20 -0.89
C THR A 63 -5.27 -3.54 -1.32
N ALA A 64 -6.10 -4.36 -1.95
CA ALA A 64 -5.68 -5.67 -2.38
C ALA A 64 -6.37 -6.04 -3.69
N ALA A 65 -5.92 -7.10 -4.33
CA ALA A 65 -6.48 -7.55 -5.58
C ALA A 65 -6.45 -9.08 -5.67
N GLN A 66 -7.61 -9.67 -5.93
CA GLN A 66 -7.79 -11.07 -6.32
C GLN A 66 -9.05 -11.17 -7.21
N PRO A 67 -8.89 -11.55 -8.48
CA PRO A 67 -7.63 -11.72 -9.20
C PRO A 67 -6.91 -10.38 -9.42
N ALA A 68 -5.60 -10.39 -9.35
CA ALA A 68 -4.77 -9.19 -9.56
C ALA A 68 -4.52 -8.89 -11.05
N LEU A 69 -5.07 -9.72 -11.94
CA LEU A 69 -5.09 -9.53 -13.39
C LEU A 69 -6.36 -10.20 -13.94
N TYR A 70 -7.20 -9.44 -14.65
CA TYR A 70 -8.43 -9.98 -15.23
C TYR A 70 -8.86 -9.15 -16.45
N GLN A 71 -9.82 -9.67 -17.21
CA GLN A 71 -10.44 -8.95 -18.31
C GLN A 71 -11.77 -8.33 -17.86
N ALA A 72 -11.95 -7.04 -18.16
CA ALA A 72 -13.21 -6.32 -18.02
C ALA A 72 -13.43 -5.41 -19.23
N ASN A 73 -14.63 -5.43 -19.80
CA ASN A 73 -15.00 -4.59 -20.93
C ASN A 73 -14.02 -4.66 -22.12
N GLY A 74 -13.48 -5.84 -22.42
CA GLY A 74 -12.51 -6.08 -23.49
C GLY A 74 -11.10 -5.56 -23.23
N LYS A 75 -10.80 -5.13 -22.01
CA LYS A 75 -9.48 -4.63 -21.59
C LYS A 75 -8.92 -5.47 -20.47
N MET A 76 -7.60 -5.62 -20.45
CA MET A 76 -6.89 -6.18 -19.30
C MET A 76 -6.86 -5.15 -18.16
N VAL A 77 -7.28 -5.56 -16.98
CA VAL A 77 -7.28 -4.77 -15.75
C VAL A 77 -6.28 -5.37 -14.77
N ARG A 78 -5.42 -4.53 -14.25
CA ARG A 78 -4.37 -4.87 -13.28
C ARG A 78 -4.40 -3.86 -12.14
N PRO A 79 -5.23 -4.09 -11.11
CA PRO A 79 -5.57 -3.07 -10.08
C PRO A 79 -4.36 -2.50 -9.33
N LEU A 80 -3.34 -3.29 -9.04
CA LEU A 80 -2.10 -2.89 -8.35
C LEU A 80 -0.89 -2.94 -9.30
N GLY A 81 -1.13 -2.66 -10.58
CA GLY A 81 -0.10 -2.77 -11.62
C GLY A 81 0.96 -1.68 -11.54
N GLN A 82 0.59 -0.45 -11.20
CA GLN A 82 1.52 0.66 -11.06
C GLN A 82 2.46 0.46 -9.87
N GLU A 83 1.92 0.03 -8.74
CA GLU A 83 2.66 -0.29 -7.53
C GLU A 83 3.71 -1.38 -7.78
N ASN A 84 3.34 -2.41 -8.55
CA ASN A 84 4.26 -3.45 -8.99
C ASN A 84 5.35 -2.88 -9.91
N ASP A 85 4.96 -2.22 -10.99
CA ASP A 85 5.89 -1.80 -12.06
C ASP A 85 6.89 -0.76 -11.56
N LYS A 86 6.43 0.22 -10.79
CA LYS A 86 7.28 1.25 -10.18
C LYS A 86 8.29 0.65 -9.20
N ALA A 87 7.88 -0.34 -8.40
CA ALA A 87 8.78 -1.01 -7.47
C ALA A 87 9.87 -1.82 -8.19
N PHE A 88 9.52 -2.58 -9.25
CA PHE A 88 10.49 -3.28 -10.07
C PHE A 88 11.42 -2.32 -10.83
N ALA A 89 10.87 -1.21 -11.34
CA ALA A 89 11.68 -0.18 -12.00
C ALA A 89 12.68 0.47 -11.03
N LEU A 90 12.27 0.78 -9.81
CA LEU A 90 13.17 1.28 -8.76
C LEU A 90 14.27 0.27 -8.45
N LEU A 91 13.91 -0.99 -8.19
CA LEU A 91 14.89 -2.05 -7.93
C LEU A 91 15.88 -2.20 -9.10
N GLY A 92 15.39 -2.10 -10.34
CA GLY A 92 16.20 -2.13 -11.55
C GLY A 92 17.16 -0.94 -11.70
N ALA A 93 16.83 0.21 -11.11
CA ALA A 93 17.66 1.42 -11.14
C ALA A 93 18.72 1.48 -10.04
N LEU A 94 18.72 0.52 -9.10
CA LEU A 94 19.74 0.40 -8.07
C LEU A 94 21.02 -0.22 -8.65
N ASP A 95 22.19 0.24 -8.21
CA ASP A 95 23.45 -0.45 -8.49
C ASP A 95 23.59 -1.75 -7.65
N ASP A 96 24.63 -2.53 -7.89
CA ASP A 96 24.83 -3.83 -7.24
C ASP A 96 25.00 -3.71 -5.72
N ALA A 97 25.69 -2.67 -5.23
CA ALA A 97 25.88 -2.44 -3.81
C ALA A 97 24.56 -2.04 -3.13
N GLN A 98 23.78 -1.19 -3.77
CA GLN A 98 22.46 -0.79 -3.31
C GLN A 98 21.46 -1.95 -3.34
N ARG A 99 21.45 -2.77 -4.39
CA ARG A 99 20.63 -3.99 -4.47
C ARG A 99 20.94 -4.96 -3.36
N LYS A 100 22.23 -5.18 -3.06
CA LYS A 100 22.65 -6.04 -1.96
C LYS A 100 22.12 -5.57 -0.61
N GLN A 101 21.98 -4.26 -0.42
CA GLN A 101 21.37 -3.70 0.79
C GLN A 101 19.85 -3.82 0.78
N ALA A 102 19.21 -3.51 -0.36
CA ALA A 102 17.75 -3.53 -0.49
C ALA A 102 17.15 -4.94 -0.36
N ILE A 103 17.83 -5.96 -0.90
CA ILE A 103 17.32 -7.33 -0.96
C ILE A 103 17.62 -8.02 0.38
N LEU A 104 16.54 -8.42 1.06
CA LEU A 104 16.59 -9.18 2.30
C LEU A 104 17.17 -10.58 2.05
N ASN A 105 17.93 -11.11 2.99
CA ASN A 105 18.50 -12.46 2.93
C ASN A 105 17.51 -13.56 3.38
N TYR A 106 16.25 -13.21 3.58
CA TYR A 106 15.17 -14.12 3.97
C TYR A 106 13.90 -13.83 3.18
N LYS A 107 13.01 -14.82 3.12
CA LYS A 107 11.74 -14.71 2.42
C LYS A 107 10.68 -14.13 3.34
N VAL A 108 10.02 -13.08 2.88
CA VAL A 108 8.81 -12.54 3.48
C VAL A 108 7.60 -13.14 2.77
N ALA A 109 6.69 -13.74 3.52
CA ALA A 109 5.59 -14.52 2.97
C ALA A 109 4.24 -13.81 3.03
N ASP A 110 4.11 -12.75 3.83
CA ASP A 110 2.90 -11.96 4.03
C ASP A 110 3.24 -10.57 4.56
N LEU A 111 2.24 -9.71 4.73
CA LEU A 111 2.37 -8.40 5.39
C LEU A 111 2.94 -8.57 6.81
N VAL A 112 4.03 -7.91 7.11
CA VAL A 112 4.68 -7.93 8.44
C VAL A 112 3.97 -6.98 9.39
N LEU A 113 3.58 -5.81 8.90
CA LEU A 113 2.93 -4.74 9.64
C LEU A 113 1.48 -4.51 9.17
N GLY A 114 0.83 -5.58 8.71
CA GLY A 114 -0.55 -5.62 8.24
C GLY A 114 -1.60 -5.40 9.34
N PRO A 115 -2.85 -5.79 9.08
CA PRO A 115 -3.97 -5.60 10.02
C PRO A 115 -3.67 -6.11 11.43
N GLY A 116 -4.10 -5.37 12.45
CA GLY A 116 -3.86 -5.68 13.86
C GLY A 116 -2.46 -5.30 14.37
N LYS A 117 -1.66 -4.60 13.55
CA LYS A 117 -0.35 -4.07 13.94
C LYS A 117 -0.35 -2.54 14.10
N ASP A 118 -1.52 -1.94 14.33
CA ASP A 118 -1.69 -0.49 14.45
C ASP A 118 -0.74 0.10 15.50
N GLY A 119 -0.08 1.20 15.15
CA GLY A 119 0.93 1.86 15.98
C GLY A 119 2.23 1.09 16.16
N LYS A 120 2.37 -0.12 15.57
CA LYS A 120 3.61 -0.91 15.67
C LYS A 120 4.53 -0.64 14.49
N THR A 121 5.82 -0.74 14.77
CA THR A 121 6.91 -0.73 13.79
C THR A 121 7.87 -1.89 14.06
N ILE A 122 8.77 -2.14 13.13
CA ILE A 122 9.92 -3.01 13.31
C ILE A 122 11.18 -2.20 13.04
N GLN A 123 12.36 -2.77 13.38
CA GLN A 123 13.63 -2.18 12.97
C GLN A 123 13.63 -2.05 11.43
N PRO A 124 13.85 -0.85 10.86
CA PRO A 124 13.92 -0.67 9.42
C PRO A 124 15.05 -1.50 8.80
N GLU A 125 14.77 -2.06 7.63
CA GLU A 125 15.69 -2.91 6.86
C GLU A 125 15.73 -2.47 5.40
N GLY A 126 16.78 -2.87 4.69
CA GLY A 126 16.93 -2.59 3.27
C GLY A 126 17.83 -1.40 2.97
N LEU A 127 17.63 -0.75 1.83
CA LEU A 127 18.39 0.42 1.38
C LEU A 127 17.81 1.70 1.98
N LYS A 128 18.66 2.46 2.66
CA LYS A 128 18.28 3.75 3.25
C LYS A 128 18.17 4.83 2.18
N GLY A 129 17.18 5.72 2.28
CA GLY A 129 16.94 6.83 1.35
C GLY A 129 18.13 7.77 1.20
N SER A 130 18.90 8.02 2.27
CA SER A 130 20.15 8.81 2.22
C SER A 130 21.22 8.21 1.29
N ALA A 131 21.15 6.90 0.96
CA ALA A 131 22.07 6.23 0.04
C ALA A 131 21.57 6.22 -1.42
N MET A 132 20.40 6.82 -1.70
CA MET A 132 19.84 6.92 -3.04
C MET A 132 20.25 8.22 -3.73
N ASN A 133 20.52 8.16 -5.05
CA ASN A 133 20.71 9.34 -5.87
C ASN A 133 19.35 10.04 -6.17
N GLU A 134 19.39 11.25 -6.74
CA GLU A 134 18.18 12.05 -7.00
C GLU A 134 17.13 11.34 -7.86
N LYS A 135 17.56 10.60 -8.90
CA LYS A 135 16.65 9.84 -9.76
C LYS A 135 15.96 8.72 -8.96
N GLN A 136 16.70 7.97 -8.16
CA GLN A 136 16.16 6.89 -7.34
C GLN A 136 15.23 7.42 -6.25
N ARG A 137 15.55 8.58 -5.66
CA ARG A 137 14.68 9.29 -4.71
C ARG A 137 13.35 9.68 -5.36
N ALA A 138 13.39 10.24 -6.57
CA ALA A 138 12.18 10.59 -7.31
C ALA A 138 11.34 9.34 -7.62
N MET A 139 11.95 8.23 -8.00
CA MET A 139 11.26 6.96 -8.27
C MET A 139 10.61 6.38 -7.00
N LEU A 140 11.27 6.44 -5.85
CA LEU A 140 10.68 5.97 -4.60
C LEU A 140 9.51 6.85 -4.15
N LEU A 141 9.62 8.17 -4.28
CA LEU A 141 8.52 9.10 -3.97
C LEU A 141 7.34 8.92 -4.93
N ASP A 142 7.60 8.66 -6.21
CA ASP A 142 6.55 8.35 -7.19
C ASP A 142 5.83 7.03 -6.86
N LEU A 143 6.57 6.01 -6.39
CA LEU A 143 5.98 4.77 -5.89
C LEU A 143 5.13 5.01 -4.63
N VAL A 144 5.63 5.77 -3.65
CA VAL A 144 4.88 6.13 -2.42
C VAL A 144 3.58 6.87 -2.75
N ASN A 145 3.59 7.69 -3.82
CA ASN A 145 2.43 8.47 -4.23
C ASN A 145 1.25 7.60 -4.70
N GLU A 146 1.45 6.31 -5.05
CA GLU A 146 0.35 5.38 -5.36
C GLU A 146 -0.59 5.15 -4.16
N TRP A 147 -0.12 5.37 -2.94
CA TRP A 147 -0.93 5.30 -1.73
C TRP A 147 -1.22 6.67 -1.12
N ALA A 148 -0.18 7.47 -0.89
CA ALA A 148 -0.35 8.77 -0.24
C ALA A 148 -1.08 9.79 -1.11
N GLY A 149 -1.02 9.62 -2.44
CA GLY A 149 -1.70 10.45 -3.44
C GLY A 149 -3.16 10.08 -3.72
N ILE A 150 -3.71 9.03 -3.10
CA ILE A 150 -5.12 8.64 -3.31
C ILE A 150 -6.08 9.68 -2.74
N ALA A 151 -5.70 10.35 -1.65
CA ALA A 151 -6.52 11.39 -1.04
C ALA A 151 -6.63 12.63 -1.96
N ALA A 152 -7.66 13.46 -1.73
CA ALA A 152 -7.77 14.74 -2.44
C ALA A 152 -6.52 15.62 -2.22
N ASP A 153 -6.17 16.45 -3.20
CA ASP A 153 -4.93 17.22 -3.24
C ASP A 153 -4.63 18.02 -1.96
N GLY A 154 -5.67 18.57 -1.33
CA GLY A 154 -5.55 19.30 -0.07
C GLY A 154 -5.01 18.46 1.10
N PHE A 155 -5.14 17.14 1.04
CA PHE A 155 -4.63 16.19 2.05
C PHE A 155 -3.39 15.45 1.55
N ALA A 156 -3.34 15.09 0.27
CA ALA A 156 -2.23 14.36 -0.34
C ALA A 156 -0.94 15.19 -0.37
N ALA A 157 -1.01 16.46 -0.79
CA ALA A 157 0.18 17.30 -0.94
C ALA A 157 0.91 17.58 0.40
N PRO A 158 0.25 17.95 1.51
CA PRO A 158 0.92 18.06 2.81
C PRO A 158 1.52 16.73 3.28
N ARG A 159 0.82 15.62 3.06
CA ARG A 159 1.31 14.29 3.43
C ARG A 159 2.56 13.90 2.65
N MET A 160 2.59 14.11 1.35
CA MET A 160 3.77 13.88 0.51
C MET A 160 4.94 14.81 0.89
N ALA A 161 4.68 16.05 1.28
CA ALA A 161 5.71 16.96 1.76
C ALA A 161 6.34 16.46 3.08
N GLU A 162 5.53 15.95 4.02
CA GLU A 162 5.99 15.33 5.27
C GLU A 162 6.87 14.11 5.01
N ILE A 163 6.43 13.20 4.13
CA ILE A 163 7.18 12.01 3.73
C ILE A 163 8.51 12.40 3.08
N LYS A 164 8.49 13.37 2.19
CA LYS A 164 9.70 13.90 1.52
C LYS A 164 10.69 14.51 2.51
N ALA A 165 10.23 15.21 3.53
CA ALA A 165 11.09 15.78 4.57
C ALA A 165 11.81 14.71 5.41
N ALA A 166 11.21 13.52 5.57
CA ALA A 166 11.77 12.38 6.28
C ALA A 166 12.45 11.35 5.36
N PHE A 167 12.72 11.70 4.09
CA PHE A 167 13.17 10.75 3.07
C PHE A 167 14.50 10.06 3.44
N ASP A 168 15.44 10.79 4.00
CA ASP A 168 16.76 10.25 4.35
C ASP A 168 16.68 9.12 5.38
N ASP A 169 15.64 9.08 6.20
CA ASP A 169 15.34 8.04 7.19
C ASP A 169 14.22 7.08 6.73
N THR A 170 13.98 7.03 5.42
CA THR A 170 13.06 6.06 4.79
C THR A 170 13.89 4.93 4.17
N TRP A 171 13.40 3.70 4.30
CA TRP A 171 14.08 2.48 3.87
C TRP A 171 13.25 1.75 2.84
N PHE A 172 13.92 1.14 1.86
CA PHE A 172 13.30 0.28 0.85
C PHE A 172 13.87 -1.14 0.96
N ALA A 173 13.03 -2.09 1.32
CA ALA A 173 13.37 -3.50 1.46
C ALA A 173 12.64 -4.36 0.42
N TRP A 174 13.31 -5.39 -0.08
CA TRP A 174 12.82 -6.30 -1.10
C TRP A 174 13.01 -7.76 -0.71
N SER A 175 12.05 -8.63 -1.04
CA SER A 175 12.19 -10.08 -0.86
C SER A 175 11.52 -10.82 -2.02
N GLY A 176 12.28 -11.61 -2.76
CA GLY A 176 11.78 -12.41 -3.90
C GLY A 176 12.54 -12.16 -5.20
N ALA A 177 11.93 -12.55 -6.31
CA ALA A 177 12.51 -12.39 -7.64
C ALA A 177 12.74 -10.91 -7.99
N THR A 178 13.80 -10.64 -8.74
CA THR A 178 14.18 -9.26 -9.13
C THR A 178 13.76 -8.90 -10.55
N THR A 179 13.08 -9.80 -11.22
CA THR A 179 12.55 -9.64 -12.58
C THR A 179 11.09 -10.02 -12.65
N VAL A 180 10.36 -9.41 -13.55
CA VAL A 180 8.94 -9.66 -13.81
C VAL A 180 8.70 -9.65 -15.32
N GLU A 181 7.76 -10.45 -15.78
CA GLU A 181 7.29 -10.43 -17.16
C GLU A 181 6.43 -9.18 -17.40
N ALA A 182 6.65 -8.51 -18.53
CA ALA A 182 5.92 -7.29 -18.87
C ALA A 182 4.39 -7.52 -18.88
N GLY A 183 3.65 -6.63 -18.26
CA GLY A 183 2.19 -6.70 -18.16
C GLY A 183 1.65 -7.66 -17.10
N LYS A 184 2.53 -8.36 -16.35
CA LYS A 184 2.17 -9.22 -15.22
C LYS A 184 2.64 -8.63 -13.90
N ASN A 185 2.07 -9.10 -12.80
CA ASN A 185 2.58 -8.80 -11.46
C ASN A 185 3.71 -9.78 -11.11
N GLY A 186 4.69 -9.31 -10.35
CA GLY A 186 5.72 -10.17 -9.77
C GLY A 186 5.25 -10.83 -8.48
N ALA A 187 5.90 -11.94 -8.12
CA ALA A 187 5.67 -12.68 -6.88
C ALA A 187 6.62 -12.21 -5.75
N SER A 188 6.94 -10.92 -5.70
CA SER A 188 7.93 -10.37 -4.78
C SER A 188 7.31 -9.38 -3.81
N TYR A 189 7.74 -9.49 -2.56
CA TYR A 189 7.40 -8.56 -1.49
C TYR A 189 8.33 -7.35 -1.51
N TYR A 190 7.79 -6.19 -1.16
CA TYR A 190 8.60 -5.05 -0.76
C TYR A 190 7.96 -4.27 0.40
N ARG A 191 8.82 -3.54 1.13
CA ARG A 191 8.40 -2.63 2.20
C ARG A 191 9.13 -1.30 2.07
N ILE A 192 8.37 -0.22 2.25
CA ILE A 192 8.88 1.13 2.39
C ILE A 192 8.56 1.55 3.82
N GLN A 193 9.59 1.85 4.62
CA GLN A 193 9.42 2.17 6.02
C GLN A 193 10.21 3.42 6.38
N GLY A 194 9.50 4.44 6.86
CA GLY A 194 10.07 5.69 7.39
C GLY A 194 9.53 5.98 8.79
N PRO A 195 9.95 7.09 9.41
CA PRO A 195 9.50 7.46 10.76
C PRO A 195 7.98 7.55 10.90
N LYS A 196 7.29 8.00 9.85
CA LYS A 196 5.84 8.17 9.78
C LYS A 196 5.20 7.43 8.61
N LEU A 197 5.87 6.44 8.06
CA LEU A 197 5.45 5.74 6.86
C LEU A 197 5.71 4.26 6.97
N VAL A 198 4.70 3.45 6.67
CA VAL A 198 4.84 2.04 6.34
C VAL A 198 3.98 1.76 5.13
N ILE A 199 4.60 1.24 4.08
CA ILE A 199 3.94 0.65 2.92
C ILE A 199 4.49 -0.76 2.76
N GLU A 200 3.60 -1.73 2.57
CA GLU A 200 3.99 -3.09 2.19
C GLU A 200 3.16 -3.54 0.99
N TYR A 201 3.78 -4.29 0.13
CA TYR A 201 3.17 -5.01 -0.99
C TYR A 201 3.55 -6.47 -0.87
N SER A 202 2.56 -7.34 -0.74
CA SER A 202 2.78 -8.75 -0.44
C SER A 202 1.93 -9.65 -1.34
N PRO A 203 2.54 -10.43 -2.24
CA PRO A 203 1.86 -11.54 -2.92
C PRO A 203 1.41 -12.60 -1.93
N GLN A 204 0.18 -13.10 -2.10
CA GLN A 204 -0.47 -14.04 -1.20
C GLN A 204 -0.45 -15.47 -1.77
N ARG A 205 -0.22 -16.45 -0.90
CA ARG A 205 -0.19 -17.87 -1.30
C ARG A 205 -1.57 -18.48 -1.47
N LEU A 206 -2.58 -17.92 -0.84
CA LEU A 206 -3.94 -18.40 -0.98
C LEU A 206 -4.43 -18.17 -2.42
N GLY A 207 -4.91 -19.21 -3.07
CA GLY A 207 -5.29 -19.15 -4.48
C GLY A 207 -4.23 -19.71 -5.45
N GLY A 208 -3.06 -20.12 -4.96
CA GLY A 208 -2.03 -20.84 -5.72
C GLY A 208 -1.02 -19.95 -6.45
N ASP A 209 -1.44 -19.13 -7.40
CA ASP A 209 -0.56 -18.23 -8.16
C ASP A 209 -0.32 -16.92 -7.39
N LEU A 210 0.91 -16.75 -6.92
CA LEU A 210 1.34 -15.57 -6.16
C LEU A 210 1.19 -14.23 -6.93
N THR A 211 1.12 -14.28 -8.25
CA THR A 211 0.96 -13.07 -9.08
C THR A 211 -0.48 -12.62 -9.20
N MET A 212 -1.42 -13.47 -8.75
CA MET A 212 -2.87 -13.26 -8.92
C MET A 212 -3.59 -12.86 -7.63
N HIS A 213 -2.91 -12.86 -6.48
CA HIS A 213 -3.46 -12.43 -5.21
C HIS A 213 -2.45 -11.57 -4.45
N ILE A 214 -2.77 -10.31 -4.24
CA ILE A 214 -1.84 -9.31 -3.69
C ILE A 214 -2.54 -8.54 -2.60
N HIS A 215 -1.87 -8.37 -1.47
CA HIS A 215 -2.26 -7.45 -0.41
C HIS A 215 -1.28 -6.28 -0.31
N THR A 216 -1.79 -5.09 -0.04
CA THR A 216 -0.97 -3.94 0.33
C THR A 216 -1.49 -3.28 1.59
N ILE A 217 -0.62 -2.59 2.31
CA ILE A 217 -1.00 -1.74 3.43
C ILE A 217 -0.25 -0.42 3.36
N TYR A 218 -0.95 0.66 3.71
CA TYR A 218 -0.39 1.99 3.89
C TYR A 218 -0.73 2.50 5.28
N ARG A 219 0.29 2.90 6.05
CA ARG A 219 0.16 3.31 7.45
C ARG A 219 1.01 4.51 7.80
N ASP A 220 0.55 5.25 8.80
CA ASP A 220 1.36 6.11 9.63
C ASP A 220 1.41 5.54 11.05
N PRO A 221 2.46 4.81 11.44
CA PRO A 221 2.50 4.16 12.75
C PRO A 221 2.43 5.14 13.93
N THR A 222 2.67 6.43 13.69
CA THR A 222 2.53 7.49 14.71
C THR A 222 1.12 8.08 14.78
N ASN A 223 0.30 7.86 13.73
CA ASN A 223 -1.01 8.50 13.61
C ASN A 223 -2.08 7.62 12.92
N ASP A 224 -1.95 6.31 12.95
CA ASP A 224 -3.00 5.42 12.45
C ASP A 224 -4.35 5.74 13.12
N TYR A 225 -5.40 5.85 12.32
CA TYR A 225 -6.77 6.27 12.72
C TYR A 225 -6.87 7.69 13.30
N GLY A 226 -5.87 8.55 13.11
CA GLY A 226 -5.87 9.89 13.68
C GLY A 226 -5.68 9.90 15.21
N ARG A 227 -4.98 8.90 15.77
CA ARG A 227 -4.77 8.78 17.23
C ARG A 227 -3.74 9.71 17.80
N ALA A 228 -2.91 10.35 16.97
CA ALA A 228 -1.97 11.36 17.48
C ALA A 228 -2.75 12.50 18.11
N PRO A 229 -2.30 13.04 19.27
CA PRO A 229 -2.92 14.21 19.85
C PRO A 229 -2.96 15.33 18.81
N ALA A 230 -4.10 15.97 18.65
CA ALA A 230 -4.17 17.18 17.85
C ALA A 230 -3.14 18.17 18.40
N THR A 231 -2.09 18.45 17.66
CA THR A 231 -1.17 19.54 18.01
C THR A 231 -2.00 20.82 18.02
N LYS A 232 -2.10 21.42 19.22
CA LYS A 232 -2.79 22.70 19.43
C LYS A 232 -2.13 23.80 18.62
#